data_97ef76878a3461f4be3fb8b23c8b1bb1
#
_entry.id   97ef76878a3461f4be3fb8b23c8b1bb1
#
_cell.length_a   1.000
_cell.length_b   1.000
_cell.length_c   1.000
_cell.angle_alpha   90.00
_cell.angle_beta   90.00
_cell.angle_gamma   90.00
#
_symmetry.space_group_name_H-M   'P 1'
#
loop_
_entity.id
_entity.type
_entity.pdbx_description
1 polymer ?
#
loop_
_entity_poly.entity_id
_entity_poly.type
_entity_poly.pdbx_seq_one_letter_code
_entity_poly.pdbx_strand_id
1 'polypeptide(L)'
;CLFLSIIKSSIFLKSFEFVTCLASSIKTTSSIEENIRFADLHNIPIIDADYDKDNWFERAKGMENEPERGIRCTMCFDMRFEKTALYAHENDFPVFTSCLGISRWKDMNQINDCGERAAARYPEMKYWTYNWRKGGGSQRMLEISKRENFYQQEYCGCVYSLRDTNRHRREVGRGQIELGKMFYGNDSDE
;
A
#
# COMPACT_ATOMS: atom_id res chain seq x y z
N CYS A 1 -3.03 4.75 3.55
CA CYS A 1 -1.56 4.67 3.31
C CYS A 1 -1.14 3.22 3.20
N LEU A 2 -0.48 2.87 2.11
CA LEU A 2 -0.12 1.51 1.78
C LEU A 2 1.41 1.39 1.76
N PHE A 3 1.99 1.10 2.91
CA PHE A 3 3.40 0.81 3.05
C PHE A 3 3.68 -0.68 2.86
N LEU A 4 4.67 -0.98 2.06
CA LEU A 4 5.36 -2.26 2.06
C LEU A 4 6.74 -1.98 2.65
N SER A 5 7.07 -2.65 3.74
CA SER A 5 8.32 -2.42 4.46
C SER A 5 9.29 -3.56 4.18
N ILE A 6 10.52 -3.22 3.88
CA ILE A 6 11.62 -4.14 3.61
C ILE A 6 12.60 -4.02 4.78
N ILE A 7 13.12 -5.13 5.24
CA ILE A 7 13.99 -5.19 6.40
C ILE A 7 15.31 -5.81 6.01
N LYS A 8 16.39 -5.07 6.20
CA LYS A 8 17.76 -5.58 6.11
C LYS A 8 18.35 -5.74 7.51
N SER A 9 18.78 -6.93 7.87
CA SER A 9 19.49 -7.19 9.10
C SER A 9 20.97 -7.40 8.78
N SER A 10 21.84 -6.52 9.27
CA SER A 10 23.27 -6.74 9.26
C SER A 10 23.65 -7.53 10.48
N ILE A 11 24.21 -8.72 10.30
CA ILE A 11 24.62 -9.64 11.38
C ILE A 11 25.72 -9.04 12.28
N PHE A 12 26.39 -8.00 11.87
CA PHE A 12 27.55 -7.42 12.58
C PHE A 12 27.31 -6.05 13.24
N LEU A 13 26.20 -5.38 12.94
CA LEU A 13 25.85 -4.09 13.55
C LEU A 13 24.36 -4.11 13.89
N LYS A 14 24.01 -3.70 15.11
CA LYS A 14 22.62 -3.61 15.64
C LYS A 14 21.73 -2.58 14.92
N SER A 15 21.90 -2.39 13.64
CA SER A 15 21.10 -1.47 12.83
C SER A 15 20.18 -2.26 11.89
N PHE A 16 18.89 -2.10 12.10
CA PHE A 16 17.87 -2.51 11.14
C PHE A 16 17.70 -1.37 10.15
N GLU A 17 17.94 -1.60 8.88
CA GLU A 17 17.56 -0.66 7.83
C GLU A 17 16.13 -0.99 7.39
N PHE A 18 15.25 -0.02 7.52
CA PHE A 18 13.90 -0.09 6.99
C PHE A 18 13.84 0.75 5.72
N VAL A 19 13.39 0.15 4.64
CA VAL A 19 13.09 0.85 3.40
C VAL A 19 11.60 0.71 3.14
N THR A 20 10.94 1.81 2.85
CA THR A 20 9.52 1.79 2.54
C THR A 20 9.34 1.93 1.04
N CYS A 21 8.78 0.91 0.40
CA CYS A 21 8.40 0.94 -1.00
C CYS A 21 6.94 1.39 -1.15
N LEU A 22 6.73 2.50 -1.84
CA LEU A 22 5.39 3.02 -2.15
C LEU A 22 4.91 2.47 -3.48
N ALA A 23 4.37 1.26 -3.47
CA ALA A 23 3.64 0.72 -4.61
C ALA A 23 2.15 1.01 -4.47
N SER A 24 1.67 2.16 -4.94
CA SER A 24 0.25 2.54 -4.86
C SER A 24 -0.39 2.55 -6.24
N SER A 25 -1.63 2.04 -6.33
CA SER A 25 -2.41 2.10 -7.56
C SER A 25 -3.00 3.50 -7.84
N ILE A 26 -3.06 4.35 -6.83
CA ILE A 26 -3.36 5.78 -6.96
C ILE A 26 -2.46 6.53 -5.98
N LYS A 27 -1.62 7.40 -6.51
CA LYS A 27 -0.85 8.34 -5.71
C LYS A 27 -1.71 9.58 -5.49
N THR A 28 -2.37 9.74 -4.32
CA THR A 28 -2.87 11.06 -3.95
C THR A 28 -1.67 11.89 -3.50
N THR A 29 -1.50 13.07 -4.06
CA THR A 29 -0.39 13.98 -3.72
C THR A 29 -0.23 14.09 -2.21
N SER A 30 -1.31 14.36 -1.49
CA SER A 30 -1.33 14.45 -0.03
C SER A 30 -0.89 13.17 0.69
N SER A 31 -1.21 11.98 0.16
CA SER A 31 -0.80 10.71 0.79
C SER A 31 0.69 10.42 0.62
N ILE A 32 1.27 10.78 -0.52
CA ILE A 32 2.71 10.62 -0.78
C ILE A 32 3.51 11.63 0.03
N GLU A 33 3.11 12.90 -0.01
CA GLU A 33 3.77 13.98 0.73
C GLU A 33 3.82 13.70 2.23
N GLU A 34 2.71 13.19 2.81
CA GLU A 34 2.71 12.80 4.23
C GLU A 34 3.63 11.61 4.52
N ASN A 35 3.72 10.66 3.61
CA ASN A 35 4.63 9.52 3.77
C ASN A 35 6.08 9.97 3.70
N ILE A 36 6.44 10.83 2.75
CA ILE A 36 7.78 11.42 2.62
C ILE A 36 8.09 12.22 3.88
N ARG A 37 7.20 13.15 4.27
CA ARG A 37 7.38 13.97 5.47
C ARG A 37 7.64 13.12 6.72
N PHE A 38 6.86 12.05 6.92
CA PHE A 38 7.02 11.19 8.08
C PHE A 38 8.30 10.35 8.04
N ALA A 39 8.67 9.88 6.87
CA ALA A 39 9.91 9.14 6.68
C ALA A 39 11.14 10.02 6.92
N ASP A 40 11.14 11.24 6.39
CA ASP A 40 12.22 12.23 6.61
C ASP A 40 12.36 12.56 8.10
N LEU A 41 11.25 12.78 8.81
CA LEU A 41 11.25 13.05 10.24
C LEU A 41 11.88 11.93 11.07
N HIS A 42 11.77 10.69 10.60
CA HIS A 42 12.27 9.49 11.28
C HIS A 42 13.53 8.89 10.64
N ASN A 43 14.13 9.55 9.65
CA ASN A 43 15.28 9.08 8.88
C ASN A 43 15.05 7.67 8.28
N ILE A 44 13.86 7.42 7.74
CA ILE A 44 13.49 6.17 7.09
C ILE A 44 13.62 6.36 5.57
N PRO A 45 14.48 5.61 4.89
CA PRO A 45 14.57 5.67 3.43
C PRO A 45 13.22 5.31 2.78
N ILE A 46 12.83 6.10 1.79
CA ILE A 46 11.64 5.87 0.98
C ILE A 46 12.05 5.58 -0.46
N ILE A 47 11.45 4.56 -1.04
CA ILE A 47 11.55 4.25 -2.47
C ILE A 47 10.18 4.48 -3.09
N ASP A 48 10.10 5.42 -4.00
CA ASP A 48 8.92 5.63 -4.83
C ASP A 48 8.98 4.66 -6.02
N ALA A 49 8.27 3.53 -5.89
CA ALA A 49 8.22 2.55 -6.96
C ALA A 49 7.33 3.06 -8.09
N ASP A 50 7.77 2.80 -9.33
CA ASP A 50 7.02 3.15 -10.53
C ASP A 50 5.59 2.63 -10.48
N TYR A 51 4.69 3.49 -10.86
CA TYR A 51 3.29 3.17 -10.98
C TYR A 51 2.93 2.82 -12.42
N ASP A 52 2.78 1.53 -12.68
CA ASP A 52 2.31 1.01 -13.96
C ASP A 52 0.77 0.93 -13.98
N LYS A 53 0.14 2.09 -14.21
CA LYS A 53 -1.31 2.21 -14.23
C LYS A 53 -1.96 1.40 -15.36
N ASP A 54 -1.33 1.38 -16.52
CA ASP A 54 -1.91 0.76 -17.72
C ASP A 54 -1.96 -0.76 -17.56
N ASN A 55 -0.89 -1.37 -17.06
CA ASN A 55 -0.87 -2.79 -16.71
C ASN A 55 -1.87 -3.11 -15.59
N TRP A 56 -2.04 -2.22 -14.60
CA TRP A 56 -3.04 -2.43 -13.56
C TRP A 56 -4.46 -2.43 -14.14
N PHE A 57 -4.80 -1.48 -15.01
CA PHE A 57 -6.11 -1.43 -15.66
C PHE A 57 -6.33 -2.62 -16.58
N GLU A 58 -5.32 -3.03 -17.34
CA GLU A 58 -5.39 -4.21 -18.20
C GLU A 58 -5.71 -5.47 -17.38
N ARG A 59 -5.01 -5.69 -16.28
CA ARG A 59 -5.27 -6.82 -15.38
C ARG A 59 -6.60 -6.73 -14.65
N ALA A 60 -7.13 -5.53 -14.44
CA ALA A 60 -8.41 -5.31 -13.78
C ALA A 60 -9.62 -5.45 -14.69
N LYS A 61 -9.43 -5.63 -16.00
CA LYS A 61 -10.53 -5.83 -16.96
C LYS A 61 -11.41 -7.02 -16.56
N GLY A 62 -12.73 -6.79 -16.56
CA GLY A 62 -13.71 -7.77 -16.14
C GLY A 62 -13.89 -7.88 -14.61
N MET A 63 -13.11 -7.13 -13.83
CA MET A 63 -13.20 -7.11 -12.36
C MET A 63 -13.72 -5.77 -11.83
N GLU A 64 -14.29 -4.91 -12.67
CA GLU A 64 -14.71 -3.54 -12.31
C GLU A 64 -15.76 -3.52 -11.21
N ASN A 65 -16.60 -4.55 -11.18
CA ASN A 65 -17.72 -4.67 -10.23
C ASN A 65 -17.40 -5.62 -9.05
N GLU A 66 -16.18 -6.15 -8.98
CA GLU A 66 -15.76 -6.96 -7.84
C GLU A 66 -15.81 -6.13 -6.55
N PRO A 67 -16.29 -6.72 -5.44
CA PRO A 67 -16.31 -6.03 -4.15
C PRO A 67 -14.88 -5.82 -3.62
N GLU A 68 -14.73 -4.98 -2.61
CA GLU A 68 -13.51 -4.97 -1.81
C GLU A 68 -13.27 -6.36 -1.22
N ARG A 69 -12.01 -6.78 -1.15
CA ARG A 69 -11.53 -8.12 -0.77
C ARG A 69 -11.80 -9.22 -1.80
N GLY A 70 -12.43 -8.90 -2.95
CA GLY A 70 -12.61 -9.84 -4.07
C GLY A 70 -11.31 -10.08 -4.86
N ILE A 71 -11.44 -10.76 -5.99
CA ILE A 71 -10.29 -11.16 -6.83
C ILE A 71 -9.50 -9.97 -7.38
N ARG A 72 -10.15 -8.83 -7.66
CA ARG A 72 -9.45 -7.59 -8.03
C ARG A 72 -8.47 -7.13 -6.97
N CYS A 73 -8.83 -7.24 -5.68
CA CYS A 73 -7.92 -6.90 -4.59
C CYS A 73 -6.74 -7.88 -4.50
N THR A 74 -6.96 -9.17 -4.72
CA THR A 74 -5.89 -10.17 -4.81
C THR A 74 -4.91 -9.82 -5.92
N MET A 75 -5.40 -9.58 -7.13
CA MET A 75 -4.57 -9.16 -8.28
C MET A 75 -3.76 -7.89 -7.96
N CYS A 76 -4.40 -6.90 -7.38
CA CYS A 76 -3.75 -5.64 -6.99
C CYS A 76 -2.66 -5.85 -5.92
N PHE A 77 -2.88 -6.74 -4.95
CA PHE A 77 -1.87 -7.07 -3.95
C PHE A 77 -0.73 -7.87 -4.57
N ASP A 78 -1.01 -8.85 -5.40
CA ASP A 78 0.02 -9.63 -6.10
C ASP A 78 0.97 -8.71 -6.89
N MET A 79 0.45 -7.81 -7.72
CA MET A 79 1.26 -6.84 -8.47
C MET A 79 2.20 -6.03 -7.57
N ARG A 80 1.73 -5.63 -6.41
CA ARG A 80 2.48 -4.79 -5.47
C ARG A 80 3.53 -5.58 -4.72
N PHE A 81 3.16 -6.76 -4.24
CA PHE A 81 4.09 -7.64 -3.53
C PHE A 81 5.17 -8.18 -4.46
N GLU A 82 4.83 -8.50 -5.71
CA GLU A 82 5.81 -8.89 -6.72
C GLU A 82 6.87 -7.80 -6.94
N LYS A 83 6.45 -6.55 -7.06
CA LYS A 83 7.36 -5.41 -7.22
C LYS A 83 8.23 -5.19 -5.99
N THR A 84 7.66 -5.32 -4.80
CA THR A 84 8.40 -5.20 -3.54
C THR A 84 9.38 -6.35 -3.33
N ALA A 85 8.98 -7.57 -3.64
CA ALA A 85 9.84 -8.74 -3.54
C ALA A 85 11.01 -8.67 -4.53
N LEU A 86 10.76 -8.21 -5.77
CA LEU A 86 11.81 -7.97 -6.75
C LEU A 86 12.83 -6.93 -6.24
N TYR A 87 12.35 -5.78 -5.78
CA TYR A 87 13.24 -4.76 -5.23
C TYR A 87 14.04 -5.28 -4.03
N ALA A 88 13.39 -6.03 -3.14
CA ALA A 88 14.06 -6.62 -1.99
C ALA A 88 15.16 -7.60 -2.41
N HIS A 89 14.88 -8.44 -3.39
CA HIS A 89 15.84 -9.38 -3.96
C HIS A 89 17.05 -8.67 -4.60
N GLU A 90 16.80 -7.66 -5.45
CA GLU A 90 17.85 -6.91 -6.15
C GLU A 90 18.73 -6.07 -5.21
N ASN A 91 18.28 -5.80 -3.99
CA ASN A 91 18.99 -4.99 -3.00
C ASN A 91 19.38 -5.78 -1.74
N ASP A 92 19.42 -7.11 -1.80
CA ASP A 92 19.86 -8.00 -0.71
C ASP A 92 19.05 -7.85 0.60
N PHE A 93 17.76 -7.59 0.52
CA PHE A 93 16.87 -7.62 1.66
C PHE A 93 16.25 -9.01 1.81
N PRO A 94 16.57 -9.77 2.84
CA PRO A 94 16.09 -11.15 2.99
C PRO A 94 14.64 -11.24 3.49
N VAL A 95 14.08 -10.14 3.97
CA VAL A 95 12.73 -10.10 4.56
C VAL A 95 11.96 -8.88 4.10
N PHE A 96 10.72 -9.07 3.73
CA PHE A 96 9.77 -7.97 3.54
C PHE A 96 8.43 -8.26 4.23
N THR A 97 7.65 -7.23 4.46
CA THR A 97 6.34 -7.31 5.11
C THR A 97 5.39 -6.25 4.56
N SER A 98 4.16 -6.28 5.04
CA SER A 98 3.15 -5.29 4.69
C SER A 98 2.47 -4.74 5.94
N CYS A 99 2.26 -3.43 5.98
CA CYS A 99 1.41 -2.79 6.98
C CYS A 99 -0.06 -2.64 6.51
N LEU A 100 -0.43 -3.15 5.34
CA LEU A 100 -1.81 -3.15 4.84
C LEU A 100 -2.80 -3.72 5.85
N GLY A 101 -2.36 -4.76 6.57
CA GLY A 101 -3.14 -5.45 7.57
C GLY A 101 -3.49 -4.64 8.81
N ILE A 102 -2.94 -3.43 9.03
CA ILE A 102 -3.38 -2.54 10.11
C ILE A 102 -4.83 -2.08 9.88
N SER A 103 -5.26 -1.94 8.64
CA SER A 103 -6.62 -1.56 8.29
C SER A 103 -7.60 -2.70 8.56
N ARG A 104 -8.62 -2.44 9.39
CA ARG A 104 -9.72 -3.38 9.66
C ARG A 104 -10.54 -3.76 8.42
N TRP A 105 -10.43 -2.98 7.37
CA TRP A 105 -11.13 -3.18 6.10
C TRP A 105 -10.42 -4.14 5.15
N LYS A 106 -9.24 -4.63 5.55
CA LYS A 106 -8.44 -5.57 4.75
C LYS A 106 -8.48 -6.97 5.36
N ASP A 107 -8.49 -7.96 4.48
CA ASP A 107 -8.37 -9.36 4.87
C ASP A 107 -6.89 -9.71 5.05
N MET A 108 -6.53 -10.18 6.25
CA MET A 108 -5.16 -10.56 6.58
C MET A 108 -4.70 -11.81 5.85
N ASN A 109 -5.60 -12.79 5.65
CA ASN A 109 -5.24 -14.01 4.95
C ASN A 109 -4.94 -13.70 3.49
N GLN A 110 -5.83 -12.93 2.82
CA GLN A 110 -5.61 -12.47 1.45
C GLN A 110 -4.27 -11.73 1.28
N ILE A 111 -3.93 -10.85 2.22
CA ILE A 111 -2.66 -10.11 2.20
C ILE A 111 -1.48 -11.06 2.36
N ASN A 112 -1.54 -11.95 3.36
CA ASN A 112 -0.45 -12.87 3.64
C ASN A 112 -0.22 -13.86 2.49
N ASP A 113 -1.30 -14.41 1.92
CA ASP A 113 -1.22 -15.31 0.76
C ASP A 113 -0.52 -14.65 -0.44
N CYS A 114 -0.81 -13.37 -0.70
CA CYS A 114 -0.14 -12.61 -1.76
C CYS A 114 1.35 -12.38 -1.43
N GLY A 115 1.66 -12.02 -0.18
CA GLY A 115 3.04 -11.80 0.27
C GLY A 115 3.89 -13.07 0.21
N GLU A 116 3.33 -14.20 0.65
CA GLU A 116 4.00 -15.50 0.60
C GLU A 116 4.23 -15.98 -0.83
N ARG A 117 3.25 -15.79 -1.74
CA ARG A 117 3.42 -16.09 -3.17
C ARG A 117 4.54 -15.27 -3.80
N ALA A 118 4.65 -13.99 -3.45
CA ALA A 118 5.71 -13.14 -3.96
C ALA A 118 7.08 -13.56 -3.43
N ALA A 119 7.18 -13.88 -2.13
CA ALA A 119 8.41 -14.37 -1.50
C ALA A 119 8.87 -15.70 -2.10
N ALA A 120 7.95 -16.62 -2.40
CA ALA A 120 8.25 -17.94 -2.94
C ALA A 120 8.98 -17.93 -4.29
N ARG A 121 9.06 -16.78 -4.97
CA ARG A 121 9.84 -16.61 -6.20
C ARG A 121 11.35 -16.52 -5.95
N TYR A 122 11.76 -16.24 -4.72
CA TYR A 122 13.14 -16.00 -4.32
C TYR A 122 13.46 -16.88 -3.10
N PRO A 123 14.26 -17.95 -3.25
CA PRO A 123 14.47 -18.96 -2.19
C PRO A 123 15.02 -18.41 -0.87
N GLU A 124 15.80 -17.35 -0.93
CA GLU A 124 16.43 -16.68 0.23
C GLU A 124 15.49 -15.70 0.93
N MET A 125 14.36 -15.37 0.32
CA MET A 125 13.46 -14.31 0.80
C MET A 125 12.35 -14.86 1.68
N LYS A 126 11.96 -14.09 2.68
CA LYS A 126 10.82 -14.39 3.56
C LYS A 126 9.83 -13.24 3.60
N TYR A 127 8.55 -13.57 3.49
CA TYR A 127 7.48 -12.65 3.85
C TYR A 127 7.17 -12.78 5.33
N TRP A 128 7.21 -11.66 6.08
CA TRP A 128 6.90 -11.65 7.51
C TRP A 128 5.41 -11.37 7.72
N THR A 129 4.66 -12.42 8.10
CA THR A 129 3.21 -12.42 8.34
C THR A 129 2.86 -11.80 9.70
N TYR A 130 3.18 -10.56 9.95
CA TYR A 130 2.90 -9.92 11.22
C TYR A 130 1.51 -9.27 11.25
N ASN A 131 0.76 -9.51 12.33
CA ASN A 131 -0.54 -8.87 12.53
C ASN A 131 -0.41 -7.57 13.34
N TRP A 132 -0.32 -6.46 12.64
CA TRP A 132 -0.15 -5.12 13.20
C TRP A 132 -1.31 -4.65 14.09
N ARG A 133 -2.48 -5.32 14.08
CA ARG A 133 -3.62 -4.99 14.94
C ARG A 133 -3.48 -5.55 16.36
N LYS A 134 -2.70 -6.63 16.55
CA LYS A 134 -2.51 -7.28 17.83
C LYS A 134 -1.67 -6.44 18.81
N GLY A 135 -1.74 -6.76 20.08
CA GLY A 135 -0.93 -6.10 21.11
C GLY A 135 -1.12 -4.59 21.22
N GLY A 136 -2.35 -4.10 21.00
CA GLY A 136 -2.65 -2.66 21.03
C GLY A 136 -2.30 -1.88 19.75
N GLY A 137 -1.86 -2.57 18.69
CA GLY A 137 -1.42 -1.91 17.45
C GLY A 137 -2.48 -1.06 16.78
N SER A 138 -3.75 -1.49 16.78
CA SER A 138 -4.86 -0.66 16.26
C SER A 138 -5.03 0.64 17.03
N GLN A 139 -4.95 0.58 18.36
CA GLN A 139 -5.06 1.76 19.22
C GLN A 139 -3.88 2.70 18.97
N ARG A 140 -2.67 2.16 18.93
CA ARG A 140 -1.46 2.94 18.68
C ARG A 140 -1.47 3.61 17.31
N MET A 141 -1.99 2.95 16.29
CA MET A 141 -2.16 3.54 14.95
C MET A 141 -3.06 4.77 15.00
N LEU A 142 -4.19 4.71 15.71
CA LEU A 142 -5.10 5.85 15.86
C LEU A 142 -4.46 7.01 16.62
N GLU A 143 -3.70 6.73 17.68
CA GLU A 143 -2.96 7.72 18.46
C GLU A 143 -1.92 8.44 17.61
N ILE A 144 -1.11 7.68 16.86
CA ILE A 144 -0.11 8.23 15.94
C ILE A 144 -0.78 9.06 14.84
N SER A 145 -1.82 8.53 14.21
CA SER A 145 -2.54 9.22 13.13
C SER A 145 -3.11 10.55 13.60
N LYS A 146 -3.63 10.61 14.82
CA LYS A 146 -4.14 11.85 15.42
C LYS A 146 -3.01 12.82 15.78
N ARG A 147 -1.95 12.33 16.41
CA ARG A 147 -0.80 13.14 16.82
C ARG A 147 -0.10 13.78 15.62
N GLU A 148 0.11 13.01 14.57
CA GLU A 148 0.79 13.48 13.34
C GLU A 148 -0.16 14.19 12.36
N ASN A 149 -1.46 14.25 12.70
CA ASN A 149 -2.51 14.84 11.87
C ASN A 149 -2.54 14.26 10.44
N PHE A 150 -2.41 12.94 10.32
CA PHE A 150 -2.40 12.26 9.02
C PHE A 150 -3.74 12.39 8.31
N TYR A 151 -3.67 12.55 6.99
CA TYR A 151 -4.85 12.52 6.13
C TYR A 151 -5.62 11.21 6.28
N GLN A 152 -6.91 11.31 6.58
CA GLN A 152 -7.80 10.17 6.75
C GLN A 152 -8.44 9.79 5.40
N GLN A 153 -7.82 8.87 4.68
CA GLN A 153 -8.33 8.38 3.41
C GLN A 153 -9.49 7.41 3.61
N GLU A 154 -10.65 7.72 3.04
CA GLU A 154 -11.88 6.93 3.18
C GLU A 154 -12.01 5.79 2.14
N TYR A 155 -11.10 5.65 1.20
CA TYR A 155 -11.12 4.64 0.14
C TYR A 155 -9.76 3.96 0.00
N CYS A 156 -9.71 2.82 -0.71
CA CYS A 156 -8.49 1.99 -0.78
C CYS A 156 -7.35 2.55 -1.65
N GLY A 157 -7.55 3.64 -2.40
CA GLY A 157 -6.61 4.12 -3.41
C GLY A 157 -6.76 3.41 -4.77
N CYS A 158 -7.87 2.74 -5.01
CA CYS A 158 -8.28 2.15 -6.28
C CYS A 158 -9.47 2.94 -6.82
N VAL A 159 -9.52 3.16 -8.12
CA VAL A 159 -10.60 3.92 -8.78
C VAL A 159 -11.99 3.34 -8.49
N TYR A 160 -12.11 2.03 -8.44
CA TYR A 160 -13.37 1.35 -8.16
C TYR A 160 -13.79 1.51 -6.68
N SER A 161 -12.83 1.48 -5.75
CA SER A 161 -13.10 1.77 -4.34
C SER A 161 -13.53 3.23 -4.15
N LEU A 162 -12.91 4.17 -4.85
CA LEU A 162 -13.34 5.57 -4.86
C LEU A 162 -14.76 5.74 -5.42
N ARG A 163 -15.07 5.10 -6.56
CA ARG A 163 -16.41 5.09 -7.15
C ARG A 163 -17.45 4.61 -6.13
N ASP A 164 -17.18 3.49 -5.48
CA ASP A 164 -18.12 2.88 -4.54
C ASP A 164 -18.25 3.71 -3.25
N THR A 165 -17.16 4.27 -2.74
CA THR A 165 -17.18 5.23 -1.63
C THR A 165 -17.99 6.47 -2.00
N ASN A 166 -17.81 7.04 -3.18
CA ASN A 166 -18.56 8.22 -3.64
C ASN A 166 -20.04 7.91 -3.86
N ARG A 167 -20.38 6.70 -4.30
CA ARG A 167 -21.77 6.25 -4.37
C ARG A 167 -22.41 6.25 -2.99
N HIS A 168 -21.77 5.61 -2.01
CA HIS A 168 -22.26 5.59 -0.64
C HIS A 168 -22.36 6.99 -0.01
N ARG A 169 -21.36 7.85 -0.23
CA ARG A 169 -21.40 9.24 0.25
C ARG A 169 -22.61 10.03 -0.26
N ARG A 170 -22.98 9.84 -1.55
CA ARG A 170 -24.22 10.44 -2.11
C ARG A 170 -25.46 9.92 -1.42
N GLU A 171 -25.54 8.60 -1.20
CA GLU A 171 -26.70 7.96 -0.54
C GLU A 171 -26.94 8.51 0.88
N VAL A 172 -25.86 8.87 1.59
CA VAL A 172 -25.94 9.44 2.94
C VAL A 172 -25.87 10.98 2.98
N GLY A 173 -26.02 11.65 1.83
CA GLY A 173 -26.05 13.12 1.73
C GLY A 173 -24.69 13.80 1.97
N ARG A 174 -23.56 13.10 1.82
CA ARG A 174 -22.21 13.67 1.93
C ARG A 174 -21.65 14.06 0.57
N GLY A 175 -20.85 15.14 0.51
CA GLY A 175 -20.13 15.54 -0.71
C GLY A 175 -19.20 14.43 -1.23
N GLN A 176 -19.00 14.40 -2.56
CA GLN A 176 -18.07 13.43 -3.17
C GLN A 176 -16.62 13.79 -2.84
N ILE A 177 -15.78 12.78 -2.84
CA ILE A 177 -14.32 12.94 -2.81
C ILE A 177 -13.88 13.24 -4.23
N GLU A 178 -13.33 14.42 -4.45
CA GLU A 178 -12.75 14.83 -5.73
C GLU A 178 -11.23 14.64 -5.66
N LEU A 179 -10.70 13.94 -6.67
CA LEU A 179 -9.26 13.84 -6.87
C LEU A 179 -8.86 15.02 -7.76
N GLY A 180 -7.79 15.74 -7.40
CA GLY A 180 -7.26 16.82 -8.23
C GLY A 180 -6.91 16.34 -9.66
N LYS A 181 -6.85 17.23 -10.62
CA LYS A 181 -6.62 16.94 -12.05
C LYS A 181 -5.36 16.13 -12.36
N MET A 182 -4.37 16.10 -11.48
CA MET A 182 -3.11 15.35 -11.63
C MET A 182 -3.25 13.83 -11.43
N PHE A 183 -4.44 13.32 -11.21
CA PHE A 183 -4.63 11.95 -10.74
C PHE A 183 -4.68 10.88 -11.83
N TYR A 184 -5.14 11.22 -13.00
CA TYR A 184 -5.28 10.32 -14.15
C TYR A 184 -4.56 10.88 -15.36
N GLY A 185 -3.35 11.42 -15.14
CA GLY A 185 -2.47 11.89 -16.21
C GLY A 185 -3.09 11.84 -17.60
N ASN A 186 -3.95 12.75 -17.93
CA ASN A 186 -4.18 13.08 -19.34
C ASN A 186 -2.95 13.88 -19.76
N ASP A 187 -1.88 13.17 -20.10
CA ASP A 187 -0.82 13.67 -20.95
C ASP A 187 -1.34 13.65 -22.40
N SER A 188 -2.50 14.21 -22.60
CA SER A 188 -3.02 14.48 -23.93
C SER A 188 -3.66 15.86 -23.90
N ASP A 189 -2.78 16.87 -23.78
CA ASP A 189 -3.06 18.22 -24.28
C ASP A 189 -1.72 18.99 -24.27
N GLU A 190 -0.94 18.75 -25.35
CA GLU A 190 -0.27 19.74 -26.18
C GLU A 190 0.33 19.07 -27.41
#